data_c5ac59a54b487a573c8f059597e59aea
#
_entry.id   c5ac59a54b487a573c8f059597e59aea
#
_cell.length_a   1.000
_cell.length_b   1.000
_cell.length_c   1.000
_cell.angle_alpha   90.00
_cell.angle_beta   90.00
_cell.angle_gamma   90.00
#
_symmetry.space_group_name_H-M   'P 1'
#
loop_
_entity.id
_entity.type
_entity.pdbx_description
1 polymer ?
#
loop_
_entity_poly.entity_id
_entity_poly.type
_entity_poly.pdbx_seq_one_letter_code
_entity_poly.pdbx_strand_id
1 'polypeptide(L)'
;MTPLERYQADLKRPDFFHDAAQETAVRHLQRLYDDLVAAHENKPGLFGKLFGKKEATVVKGLYFWGGVGRGKTYLVDTFFEALPFEDKVRTHFHRFMKRVHEEMKTLKGERNPLTIIAKRFSDEARVICFDEFFVSDITDAMILGTLMEELFKNGVTLVATSNIVPDGLYKDGLQRARFLPAIALIKQNTEIVNVDSGVDYRLRHLEQAELFHYPLDAAAEESMRKSFRALTPECTKAIENDALIIENRKIMAIRTCDDVAWFDFRELCDGPRSQNDYIELGKIFHAVLLSGVEQMSVTTDDIARRFINMVDEFYDRNVKLIISAEVELKDLYTGGRLNFEFQRTLSRLLEMQSHEFLSRAHKP
;
A
#
# COMPACT_ATOMS: atom_id res chain seq x y z
N MET A 1 -19.11 -8.55 -14.29
CA MET A 1 -18.58 -7.45 -15.13
C MET A 1 -17.09 -7.67 -15.25
N THR A 2 -16.55 -7.70 -16.45
CA THR A 2 -15.11 -7.88 -16.71
C THR A 2 -14.33 -6.60 -16.40
N PRO A 3 -12.99 -6.65 -16.27
CA PRO A 3 -12.17 -5.45 -16.04
C PRO A 3 -12.40 -4.36 -17.10
N LEU A 4 -12.50 -4.74 -18.39
CA LEU A 4 -12.70 -3.78 -19.46
C LEU A 4 -14.12 -3.16 -19.44
N GLU A 5 -15.14 -3.97 -19.17
CA GLU A 5 -16.52 -3.47 -19.04
C GLU A 5 -16.66 -2.47 -17.89
N ARG A 6 -16.00 -2.74 -16.76
CA ARG A 6 -16.01 -1.84 -15.62
C ARG A 6 -15.32 -0.51 -15.94
N TYR A 7 -14.14 -0.55 -16.54
CA TYR A 7 -13.43 0.65 -16.97
C TYR A 7 -14.28 1.51 -17.92
N GLN A 8 -14.95 0.87 -18.90
CA GLN A 8 -15.84 1.57 -19.83
C GLN A 8 -17.07 2.18 -19.13
N ALA A 9 -17.56 1.55 -18.07
CA ALA A 9 -18.63 2.11 -17.25
C ALA A 9 -18.15 3.32 -16.43
N ASP A 10 -16.96 3.21 -15.83
CA ASP A 10 -16.36 4.28 -15.03
C ASP A 10 -16.02 5.51 -15.88
N LEU A 11 -15.61 5.36 -17.14
CA LEU A 11 -15.40 6.48 -18.07
C LEU A 11 -16.65 7.35 -18.34
N LYS A 12 -17.85 6.87 -17.97
CA LYS A 12 -19.09 7.66 -18.08
C LYS A 12 -19.34 8.56 -16.86
N ARG A 13 -18.56 8.39 -15.82
CA ARG A 13 -18.65 9.19 -14.60
C ARG A 13 -17.99 10.55 -14.81
N PRO A 14 -18.53 11.64 -14.25
CA PRO A 14 -17.99 12.99 -14.44
C PRO A 14 -16.65 13.21 -13.73
N ASP A 15 -16.33 12.37 -12.76
CA ASP A 15 -15.13 12.41 -11.91
C ASP A 15 -14.02 11.46 -12.37
N PHE A 16 -14.25 10.67 -13.44
CA PHE A 16 -13.30 9.71 -13.96
C PHE A 16 -12.83 10.13 -15.37
N PHE A 17 -11.51 10.23 -15.55
CA PHE A 17 -10.92 10.73 -16.79
C PHE A 17 -10.17 9.64 -17.53
N HIS A 18 -10.25 9.69 -18.86
CA HIS A 18 -9.49 8.78 -19.72
C HIS A 18 -7.98 8.99 -19.57
N ASP A 19 -7.27 7.89 -19.36
CA ASP A 19 -5.80 7.82 -19.32
C ASP A 19 -5.34 6.67 -20.23
N ALA A 20 -4.50 6.97 -21.21
CA ALA A 20 -4.06 5.98 -22.20
C ALA A 20 -3.18 4.87 -21.60
N ALA A 21 -2.39 5.17 -20.58
CA ALA A 21 -1.58 4.17 -19.89
C ALA A 21 -2.47 3.26 -19.04
N GLN A 22 -3.49 3.84 -18.37
CA GLN A 22 -4.50 3.09 -17.61
C GLN A 22 -5.34 2.21 -18.53
N GLU A 23 -5.80 2.71 -19.68
CA GLU A 23 -6.53 1.91 -20.67
C GLU A 23 -5.69 0.72 -21.17
N THR A 24 -4.41 0.94 -21.45
CA THR A 24 -3.48 -0.12 -21.84
C THR A 24 -3.37 -1.17 -20.75
N ALA A 25 -3.21 -0.75 -19.49
CA ALA A 25 -3.15 -1.64 -18.35
C ALA A 25 -4.43 -2.47 -18.17
N VAL A 26 -5.61 -1.85 -18.35
CA VAL A 26 -6.90 -2.55 -18.30
C VAL A 26 -7.01 -3.63 -19.40
N ARG A 27 -6.47 -3.40 -20.60
CA ARG A 27 -6.42 -4.42 -21.65
C ARG A 27 -5.55 -5.61 -21.28
N HIS A 28 -4.42 -5.39 -20.60
CA HIS A 28 -3.60 -6.48 -20.04
C HIS A 28 -4.35 -7.25 -18.94
N LEU A 29 -5.10 -6.54 -18.08
CA LEU A 29 -5.93 -7.17 -17.05
C LEU A 29 -7.08 -7.97 -17.66
N GLN A 30 -7.69 -7.50 -18.75
CA GLN A 30 -8.74 -8.24 -19.46
C GLN A 30 -8.17 -9.56 -20.01
N ARG A 31 -7.01 -9.52 -20.69
CA ARG A 31 -6.34 -10.73 -21.16
C ARG A 31 -6.08 -11.72 -20.00
N LEU A 32 -5.51 -11.23 -18.90
CA LEU A 32 -5.23 -12.09 -17.74
C LEU A 32 -6.52 -12.67 -17.14
N TYR A 33 -7.58 -11.87 -17.06
CA TYR A 33 -8.89 -12.32 -16.62
C TYR A 33 -9.41 -13.48 -17.49
N ASP A 34 -9.39 -13.32 -18.82
CA ASP A 34 -9.86 -14.33 -19.77
C ASP A 34 -9.04 -15.62 -19.64
N ASP A 35 -7.71 -15.52 -19.55
CA ASP A 35 -6.79 -16.67 -19.37
C ASP A 35 -7.10 -17.42 -18.06
N LEU A 36 -7.32 -16.70 -16.95
CA LEU A 36 -7.60 -17.31 -15.65
C LEU A 36 -8.98 -17.96 -15.57
N VAL A 37 -10.00 -17.33 -16.17
CA VAL A 37 -11.36 -17.90 -16.24
C VAL A 37 -11.33 -19.17 -17.08
N ALA A 38 -10.69 -19.14 -18.26
CA ALA A 38 -10.54 -20.32 -19.10
C ALA A 38 -9.77 -21.45 -18.40
N ALA A 39 -8.71 -21.11 -17.65
CA ALA A 39 -7.97 -22.10 -16.86
C ALA A 39 -8.78 -22.64 -15.68
N HIS A 40 -9.72 -21.84 -15.14
CA HIS A 40 -10.63 -22.29 -14.07
C HIS A 40 -11.69 -23.26 -14.58
N GLU A 41 -12.29 -22.97 -15.71
CA GLU A 41 -13.33 -23.81 -16.33
C GLU A 41 -12.75 -25.14 -16.82
N ASN A 42 -11.51 -25.16 -17.33
CA ASN A 42 -10.82 -26.33 -17.81
C ASN A 42 -10.17 -27.22 -16.73
N LYS A 43 -10.52 -27.03 -15.43
CA LYS A 43 -10.06 -27.95 -14.38
C LYS A 43 -10.54 -29.36 -14.70
N PRO A 44 -9.65 -30.38 -14.76
CA PRO A 44 -10.05 -31.75 -14.96
C PRO A 44 -10.97 -32.15 -13.80
N GLY A 45 -12.20 -32.56 -14.10
CA GLY A 45 -13.15 -33.10 -13.14
C GLY A 45 -12.53 -34.28 -12.36
N LEU A 46 -13.20 -34.76 -11.31
CA LEU A 46 -12.72 -35.82 -10.43
C LEU A 46 -12.07 -37.04 -11.13
N PHE A 47 -12.44 -37.34 -12.38
CA PHE A 47 -11.89 -38.42 -13.20
C PHE A 47 -10.50 -38.11 -13.83
N GLY A 48 -10.16 -36.82 -14.03
CA GLY A 48 -8.86 -36.42 -14.61
C GLY A 48 -7.67 -36.59 -13.64
N LYS A 49 -7.92 -36.68 -12.34
CA LYS A 49 -6.88 -36.93 -11.32
C LYS A 49 -6.26 -38.34 -11.36
N LEU A 50 -6.90 -39.30 -12.04
CA LEU A 50 -6.42 -40.68 -12.14
C LEU A 50 -5.44 -40.92 -13.32
N PHE A 51 -5.37 -40.05 -14.30
CA PHE A 51 -4.54 -40.23 -15.50
C PHE A 51 -3.56 -39.08 -15.71
N GLY A 52 -2.54 -38.98 -14.86
CA GLY A 52 -1.35 -38.19 -15.10
C GLY A 52 -1.42 -36.74 -14.62
N LYS A 53 -0.43 -36.33 -13.84
CA LYS A 53 -0.12 -34.93 -13.53
C LYS A 53 0.04 -34.13 -14.84
N LYS A 54 -1.02 -33.48 -15.33
CA LYS A 54 -0.82 -32.31 -16.18
C LYS A 54 -0.23 -31.23 -15.30
N GLU A 55 0.99 -30.81 -15.56
CA GLU A 55 1.55 -29.61 -14.95
C GLU A 55 0.51 -28.49 -15.05
N ALA A 56 0.18 -27.88 -13.91
CA ALA A 56 -0.74 -26.77 -13.90
C ALA A 56 -0.15 -25.70 -14.81
N THR A 57 -0.88 -25.35 -15.87
CA THR A 57 -0.43 -24.30 -16.80
C THR A 57 -0.40 -23.00 -16.01
N VAL A 58 0.79 -22.52 -15.65
CA VAL A 58 0.96 -21.25 -14.95
C VAL A 58 0.52 -20.16 -15.91
N VAL A 59 -0.51 -19.41 -15.55
CA VAL A 59 -0.94 -18.23 -16.30
C VAL A 59 0.01 -17.09 -15.97
N LYS A 60 0.61 -16.49 -17.01
CA LYS A 60 1.56 -15.38 -16.85
C LYS A 60 0.85 -14.16 -16.28
N GLY A 61 1.24 -13.73 -15.07
CA GLY A 61 0.64 -12.63 -14.34
C GLY A 61 1.06 -11.24 -14.85
N LEU A 62 0.88 -10.22 -14.01
CA LEU A 62 1.16 -8.82 -14.34
C LEU A 62 1.95 -8.14 -13.22
N TYR A 63 2.90 -7.30 -13.61
CA TYR A 63 3.61 -6.41 -12.71
C TYR A 63 3.47 -4.98 -13.21
N PHE A 64 2.63 -4.20 -12.53
CA PHE A 64 2.41 -2.80 -12.84
C PHE A 64 3.40 -1.93 -12.09
N TRP A 65 4.11 -1.05 -12.80
CA TRP A 65 5.00 -0.11 -12.18
C TRP A 65 4.82 1.30 -12.71
N GLY A 66 5.13 2.29 -11.88
CA GLY A 66 4.97 3.71 -12.20
C GLY A 66 4.88 4.54 -10.94
N GLY A 67 4.91 5.85 -11.07
CA GLY A 67 4.83 6.80 -9.95
C GLY A 67 3.58 6.62 -9.08
N VAL A 68 3.54 7.31 -7.97
CA VAL A 68 2.37 7.38 -7.07
C VAL A 68 1.22 8.09 -7.79
N GLY A 69 -0.04 7.77 -7.46
CA GLY A 69 -1.21 8.45 -8.03
C GLY A 69 -1.54 8.10 -9.49
N ARG A 70 -1.06 6.95 -9.99
CA ARG A 70 -1.25 6.50 -11.38
C ARG A 70 -2.38 5.48 -11.54
N GLY A 71 -3.25 5.34 -10.54
CA GLY A 71 -4.38 4.42 -10.63
C GLY A 71 -4.04 2.94 -10.48
N LYS A 72 -2.87 2.58 -9.96
CA LYS A 72 -2.48 1.17 -9.78
C LYS A 72 -3.45 0.39 -8.89
N THR A 73 -3.94 1.02 -7.84
CA THR A 73 -4.90 0.44 -6.91
C THR A 73 -6.22 0.14 -7.60
N TYR A 74 -6.76 1.12 -8.36
CA TYR A 74 -7.97 0.94 -9.16
C TYR A 74 -7.85 -0.22 -10.15
N LEU A 75 -6.71 -0.37 -10.80
CA LEU A 75 -6.45 -1.47 -11.74
C LEU A 75 -6.57 -2.83 -11.06
N VAL A 76 -5.92 -2.98 -9.88
CA VAL A 76 -5.96 -4.24 -9.12
C VAL A 76 -7.34 -4.49 -8.53
N ASP A 77 -8.04 -3.46 -8.01
CA ASP A 77 -9.42 -3.56 -7.51
C ASP A 77 -10.35 -4.09 -8.60
N THR A 78 -10.34 -3.40 -9.75
CA THR A 78 -11.18 -3.74 -10.89
C THR A 78 -10.97 -5.18 -11.35
N PHE A 79 -9.72 -5.65 -11.36
CA PHE A 79 -9.37 -7.01 -11.72
C PHE A 79 -9.79 -8.01 -10.63
N PHE A 80 -9.41 -7.77 -9.38
CA PHE A 80 -9.64 -8.68 -8.27
C PHE A 80 -11.13 -8.93 -8.03
N GLU A 81 -11.94 -7.87 -8.08
CA GLU A 81 -13.39 -7.98 -7.93
C GLU A 81 -14.07 -8.67 -9.12
N ALA A 82 -13.52 -8.52 -10.33
CA ALA A 82 -14.08 -9.16 -11.54
C ALA A 82 -13.92 -10.68 -11.54
N LEU A 83 -12.87 -11.23 -10.92
CA LEU A 83 -12.60 -12.67 -10.92
C LEU A 83 -13.73 -13.47 -10.27
N PRO A 84 -14.34 -14.48 -10.98
CA PRO A 84 -15.54 -15.16 -10.54
C PRO A 84 -15.29 -16.34 -9.58
N PHE A 85 -14.12 -16.41 -8.93
CA PHE A 85 -13.74 -17.47 -8.02
C PHE A 85 -13.14 -16.90 -6.72
N GLU A 86 -13.20 -17.69 -5.64
CA GLU A 86 -12.80 -17.27 -4.28
C GLU A 86 -11.34 -17.58 -3.95
N ASP A 87 -10.69 -18.50 -4.69
CA ASP A 87 -9.28 -18.86 -4.50
C ASP A 87 -8.33 -17.75 -5.01
N LYS A 88 -8.50 -16.53 -4.45
CA LYS A 88 -7.75 -15.32 -4.74
C LYS A 88 -7.47 -14.55 -3.45
N VAL A 89 -6.27 -14.00 -3.33
CA VAL A 89 -5.84 -13.18 -2.17
C VAL A 89 -5.29 -11.85 -2.66
N ARG A 90 -5.68 -10.77 -1.99
CA ARG A 90 -5.07 -9.45 -2.14
C ARG A 90 -4.56 -8.97 -0.81
N THR A 91 -3.34 -8.47 -0.79
CA THR A 91 -2.69 -8.00 0.42
C THR A 91 -1.54 -7.05 0.07
N HIS A 92 -1.23 -6.13 0.96
CA HIS A 92 0.03 -5.39 0.87
C HIS A 92 1.22 -6.33 1.02
N PHE A 93 2.25 -6.12 0.23
CA PHE A 93 3.42 -7.00 0.20
C PHE A 93 4.08 -7.16 1.58
N HIS A 94 4.23 -6.09 2.35
CA HIS A 94 4.84 -6.17 3.69
C HIS A 94 4.00 -7.01 4.68
N ARG A 95 2.65 -6.97 4.59
CA ARG A 95 1.77 -7.82 5.42
C ARG A 95 1.90 -9.29 5.04
N PHE A 96 2.05 -9.57 3.77
CA PHE A 96 2.32 -10.91 3.29
C PHE A 96 3.66 -11.43 3.84
N MET A 97 4.74 -10.63 3.77
CA MET A 97 6.04 -11.00 4.33
C MET A 97 6.00 -11.19 5.84
N LYS A 98 5.26 -10.34 6.57
CA LYS A 98 5.03 -10.53 8.01
C LYS A 98 4.39 -11.89 8.30
N ARG A 99 3.36 -12.29 7.56
CA ARG A 99 2.74 -13.61 7.67
C ARG A 99 3.73 -14.74 7.36
N VAL A 100 4.55 -14.61 6.32
CA VAL A 100 5.61 -15.57 6.00
C VAL A 100 6.57 -15.75 7.18
N HIS A 101 7.04 -14.67 7.78
CA HIS A 101 7.93 -14.73 8.95
C HIS A 101 7.25 -15.37 10.18
N GLU A 102 5.99 -15.11 10.42
CA GLU A 102 5.23 -15.74 11.50
C GLU A 102 5.10 -17.25 11.27
N GLU A 103 4.76 -17.68 10.05
CA GLU A 103 4.69 -19.10 9.70
C GLU A 103 6.07 -19.78 9.80
N MET A 104 7.15 -19.13 9.39
CA MET A 104 8.51 -19.64 9.57
C MET A 104 8.85 -19.90 11.05
N LYS A 105 8.37 -19.04 11.97
CA LYS A 105 8.58 -19.26 13.43
C LYS A 105 7.90 -20.54 13.91
N THR A 106 6.75 -20.88 13.34
CA THR A 106 6.02 -22.13 13.71
C THR A 106 6.63 -23.39 13.14
N LEU A 107 7.42 -23.26 12.07
CA LEU A 107 8.08 -24.36 11.34
C LEU A 107 9.56 -24.52 11.72
N LYS A 108 9.95 -24.08 12.92
CA LYS A 108 11.30 -24.29 13.43
C LYS A 108 11.64 -25.78 13.49
N GLY A 109 12.75 -26.16 12.81
CA GLY A 109 13.21 -27.55 12.72
C GLY A 109 12.78 -28.30 11.45
N GLU A 110 11.86 -27.74 10.66
CA GLU A 110 11.53 -28.27 9.35
C GLU A 110 12.67 -28.03 8.34
N ARG A 111 12.89 -29.01 7.46
CA ARG A 111 14.02 -28.97 6.51
C ARG A 111 13.85 -27.89 5.43
N ASN A 112 12.64 -27.65 4.96
CA ASN A 112 12.32 -26.71 3.89
C ASN A 112 11.04 -25.91 4.23
N PRO A 113 11.08 -25.00 5.20
CA PRO A 113 9.89 -24.29 5.67
C PRO A 113 9.21 -23.45 4.57
N LEU A 114 9.97 -22.82 3.69
CA LEU A 114 9.42 -21.99 2.60
C LEU A 114 8.60 -22.80 1.59
N THR A 115 8.98 -24.05 1.30
CA THR A 115 8.20 -24.95 0.43
C THR A 115 6.85 -25.29 1.07
N ILE A 116 6.81 -25.50 2.41
CA ILE A 116 5.60 -25.76 3.13
C ILE A 116 4.70 -24.51 3.13
N ILE A 117 5.28 -23.35 3.37
CA ILE A 117 4.57 -22.06 3.37
C ILE A 117 4.00 -21.78 1.99
N ALA A 118 4.80 -21.88 0.94
CA ALA A 118 4.34 -21.68 -0.42
C ALA A 118 3.20 -22.61 -0.81
N LYS A 119 3.27 -23.88 -0.35
CA LYS A 119 2.18 -24.84 -0.56
C LYS A 119 0.89 -24.41 0.14
N ARG A 120 0.96 -23.95 1.38
CA ARG A 120 -0.21 -23.42 2.10
C ARG A 120 -0.85 -22.24 1.36
N PHE A 121 -0.04 -21.27 0.92
CA PHE A 121 -0.53 -20.13 0.15
C PHE A 121 -1.13 -20.56 -1.21
N SER A 122 -0.53 -21.54 -1.89
CA SER A 122 -1.08 -22.03 -3.16
C SER A 122 -2.37 -22.86 -2.99
N ASP A 123 -2.59 -23.44 -1.81
CA ASP A 123 -3.86 -24.10 -1.47
C ASP A 123 -4.95 -23.08 -1.12
N GLU A 124 -4.57 -21.90 -0.61
CA GLU A 124 -5.46 -20.79 -0.29
C GLU A 124 -5.83 -19.97 -1.54
N ALA A 125 -4.86 -19.72 -2.42
CA ALA A 125 -5.08 -18.84 -3.56
C ALA A 125 -4.30 -19.28 -4.81
N ARG A 126 -4.99 -19.28 -5.96
CA ARG A 126 -4.35 -19.40 -7.29
C ARG A 126 -3.86 -18.06 -7.83
N VAL A 127 -4.47 -16.96 -7.38
CA VAL A 127 -4.09 -15.59 -7.74
C VAL A 127 -3.74 -14.83 -6.47
N ILE A 128 -2.53 -14.28 -6.44
CA ILE A 128 -2.10 -13.40 -5.36
C ILE A 128 -1.85 -12.02 -5.96
N CYS A 129 -2.56 -11.03 -5.42
CA CYS A 129 -2.38 -9.63 -5.75
C CYS A 129 -1.60 -8.94 -4.64
N PHE A 130 -0.44 -8.37 -4.97
CA PHE A 130 0.35 -7.57 -4.04
C PHE A 130 0.19 -6.08 -4.35
N ASP A 131 -0.28 -5.36 -3.36
CA ASP A 131 -0.16 -3.91 -3.36
C ASP A 131 1.21 -3.51 -2.82
N GLU A 132 1.79 -2.46 -3.42
CA GLU A 132 3.07 -1.87 -3.02
C GLU A 132 4.21 -2.89 -2.86
N PHE A 133 4.50 -3.61 -3.94
CA PHE A 133 5.62 -4.55 -3.96
C PHE A 133 6.95 -3.79 -3.85
N PHE A 134 7.53 -3.82 -2.67
CA PHE A 134 8.77 -3.12 -2.34
C PHE A 134 9.61 -3.95 -1.35
N VAL A 135 10.89 -4.13 -1.63
CA VAL A 135 11.81 -4.92 -0.79
C VAL A 135 12.90 -4.00 -0.24
N SER A 136 12.89 -3.78 1.07
CA SER A 136 13.88 -2.97 1.79
C SER A 136 14.70 -3.78 2.80
N ASP A 137 14.15 -4.86 3.32
CA ASP A 137 14.75 -5.69 4.36
C ASP A 137 15.57 -6.84 3.76
N ILE A 138 16.76 -7.09 4.35
CA ILE A 138 17.64 -8.17 3.89
C ILE A 138 17.02 -9.54 4.12
N THR A 139 16.25 -9.74 5.19
CA THR A 139 15.65 -11.03 5.52
C THR A 139 14.61 -11.39 4.47
N ASP A 140 13.78 -10.42 4.08
CA ASP A 140 12.81 -10.58 2.98
C ASP A 140 13.51 -10.89 1.67
N ALA A 141 14.56 -10.12 1.33
CA ALA A 141 15.32 -10.33 0.11
C ALA A 141 15.92 -11.74 0.01
N MET A 142 16.38 -12.31 1.13
CA MET A 142 17.01 -13.64 1.14
C MET A 142 16.03 -14.79 0.97
N ILE A 143 14.80 -14.66 1.44
CA ILE A 143 13.81 -15.74 1.37
C ILE A 143 12.91 -15.65 0.15
N LEU A 144 12.77 -14.44 -0.42
CA LEU A 144 11.80 -14.15 -1.48
C LEU A 144 12.07 -14.95 -2.76
N GLY A 145 13.32 -15.19 -3.11
CA GLY A 145 13.69 -15.99 -4.28
C GLY A 145 13.12 -17.41 -4.20
N THR A 146 13.37 -18.11 -3.10
CA THR A 146 12.84 -19.47 -2.88
C THR A 146 11.33 -19.48 -2.77
N LEU A 147 10.75 -18.50 -2.05
CA LEU A 147 9.31 -18.42 -1.87
C LEU A 147 8.59 -18.23 -3.22
N MET A 148 9.04 -17.29 -4.06
CA MET A 148 8.47 -17.04 -5.38
C MET A 148 8.62 -18.24 -6.31
N GLU A 149 9.79 -18.91 -6.30
CA GLU A 149 10.00 -20.13 -7.07
C GLU A 149 8.96 -21.21 -6.72
N GLU A 150 8.77 -21.45 -5.44
CA GLU A 150 7.82 -22.46 -4.95
C GLU A 150 6.36 -22.06 -5.22
N LEU A 151 5.98 -20.76 -5.08
CA LEU A 151 4.65 -20.28 -5.44
C LEU A 151 4.35 -20.51 -6.93
N PHE A 152 5.29 -20.14 -7.83
CA PHE A 152 5.11 -20.33 -9.26
C PHE A 152 5.09 -21.81 -9.66
N LYS A 153 5.95 -22.67 -9.05
CA LYS A 153 5.88 -24.14 -9.23
C LYS A 153 4.52 -24.72 -8.83
N ASN A 154 3.88 -24.16 -7.83
CA ASN A 154 2.54 -24.56 -7.41
C ASN A 154 1.41 -23.93 -8.24
N GLY A 155 1.72 -23.20 -9.29
CA GLY A 155 0.73 -22.63 -10.24
C GLY A 155 0.08 -21.33 -9.78
N VAL A 156 0.67 -20.61 -8.84
CA VAL A 156 0.17 -19.29 -8.40
C VAL A 156 0.46 -18.26 -9.48
N THR A 157 -0.56 -17.49 -9.85
CA THR A 157 -0.43 -16.31 -10.71
C THR A 157 -0.25 -15.06 -9.87
N LEU A 158 0.77 -14.27 -10.18
CA LEU A 158 1.10 -13.03 -9.47
C LEU A 158 0.58 -11.81 -10.22
N VAL A 159 -0.13 -10.93 -9.51
CA VAL A 159 -0.39 -9.55 -9.93
C VAL A 159 0.23 -8.63 -8.89
N ALA A 160 1.12 -7.75 -9.28
CA ALA A 160 1.78 -6.86 -8.34
C ALA A 160 1.75 -5.41 -8.82
N THR A 161 1.58 -4.48 -7.88
CA THR A 161 1.81 -3.05 -8.12
C THR A 161 3.07 -2.61 -7.41
N SER A 162 3.83 -1.71 -8.02
CA SER A 162 5.05 -1.14 -7.45
C SER A 162 5.31 0.27 -7.98
N ASN A 163 6.07 1.05 -7.24
CA ASN A 163 6.62 2.31 -7.75
C ASN A 163 7.95 2.10 -8.50
N ILE A 164 8.48 0.88 -8.49
CA ILE A 164 9.82 0.54 -8.98
C ILE A 164 9.72 -0.57 -10.01
N VAL A 165 10.42 -0.43 -11.14
CA VAL A 165 10.61 -1.50 -12.11
C VAL A 165 11.35 -2.69 -11.46
N PRO A 166 11.09 -3.96 -11.85
CA PRO A 166 11.69 -5.12 -11.19
C PRO A 166 13.23 -5.05 -11.06
N ASP A 167 13.92 -4.55 -12.07
CA ASP A 167 15.39 -4.40 -12.04
C ASP A 167 15.88 -3.37 -11.01
N GLY A 168 15.02 -2.45 -10.57
CA GLY A 168 15.29 -1.46 -9.52
C GLY A 168 15.01 -1.95 -8.10
N LEU A 169 14.33 -3.07 -7.93
CA LEU A 169 14.02 -3.62 -6.61
C LEU A 169 15.30 -3.93 -5.83
N TYR A 170 15.33 -3.53 -4.55
CA TYR A 170 16.45 -3.78 -3.65
C TYR A 170 17.81 -3.33 -4.23
N LYS A 171 17.84 -2.20 -4.98
CA LYS A 171 18.98 -1.76 -5.80
C LYS A 171 20.27 -1.60 -4.99
N ASP A 172 20.21 -0.97 -3.84
CA ASP A 172 21.36 -0.68 -2.96
C ASP A 172 21.40 -1.61 -1.75
N GLY A 173 20.63 -2.72 -1.79
CA GLY A 173 20.50 -3.65 -0.69
C GLY A 173 21.72 -4.52 -0.47
N LEU A 174 22.00 -4.86 0.80
CA LEU A 174 23.09 -5.75 1.18
C LEU A 174 22.89 -7.14 0.57
N GLN A 175 23.95 -7.71 -0.02
CA GLN A 175 23.92 -9.00 -0.73
C GLN A 175 22.90 -9.08 -1.87
N ARG A 176 22.67 -7.99 -2.57
CA ARG A 176 21.72 -7.91 -3.71
C ARG A 176 21.84 -9.04 -4.72
N ALA A 177 23.04 -9.58 -4.94
CA ALA A 177 23.26 -10.72 -5.85
C ALA A 177 22.40 -11.95 -5.52
N ARG A 178 22.05 -12.15 -4.24
CA ARG A 178 21.15 -13.22 -3.80
C ARG A 178 19.67 -12.95 -4.08
N PHE A 179 19.32 -11.69 -4.30
CA PHE A 179 17.96 -11.27 -4.65
C PHE A 179 17.70 -11.29 -6.17
N LEU A 180 18.73 -11.24 -7.00
CA LEU A 180 18.59 -11.27 -8.46
C LEU A 180 17.76 -12.45 -8.99
N PRO A 181 17.85 -13.67 -8.42
CA PRO A 181 16.97 -14.77 -8.83
C PRO A 181 15.47 -14.47 -8.65
N ALA A 182 15.09 -13.77 -7.57
CA ALA A 182 13.71 -13.35 -7.36
C ALA A 182 13.23 -12.38 -8.46
N ILE A 183 14.08 -11.40 -8.83
CA ILE A 183 13.80 -10.49 -9.94
C ILE A 183 13.61 -11.26 -11.25
N ALA A 184 14.49 -12.23 -11.54
CA ALA A 184 14.40 -13.05 -12.73
C ALA A 184 13.08 -13.85 -12.79
N LEU A 185 12.66 -14.44 -11.66
CA LEU A 185 11.40 -15.17 -11.54
C LEU A 185 10.18 -14.26 -11.76
N ILE A 186 10.18 -13.06 -11.18
CA ILE A 186 9.11 -12.07 -11.40
C ILE A 186 9.02 -11.75 -12.89
N LYS A 187 10.13 -11.40 -13.55
CA LYS A 187 10.17 -11.06 -14.99
C LYS A 187 9.75 -12.25 -15.89
N GLN A 188 10.05 -13.47 -15.50
CA GLN A 188 9.68 -14.68 -16.24
C GLN A 188 8.16 -14.95 -16.12
N ASN A 189 7.58 -14.78 -14.93
CA ASN A 189 6.22 -15.19 -14.62
C ASN A 189 5.21 -14.05 -14.69
N THR A 190 5.66 -12.81 -14.94
CA THR A 190 4.77 -11.65 -15.11
C THR A 190 5.11 -10.86 -16.37
N GLU A 191 4.13 -10.20 -16.93
CA GLU A 191 4.32 -9.15 -17.93
C GLU A 191 4.53 -7.83 -17.20
N ILE A 192 5.57 -7.09 -17.58
CA ILE A 192 5.95 -5.85 -16.92
C ILE A 192 5.31 -4.68 -17.66
N VAL A 193 4.39 -4.01 -17.03
CA VAL A 193 3.61 -2.92 -17.63
C VAL A 193 3.88 -1.61 -16.91
N ASN A 194 4.32 -0.60 -17.67
CA ASN A 194 4.44 0.76 -17.15
C ASN A 194 3.08 1.45 -17.20
N VAL A 195 2.61 1.96 -16.05
CA VAL A 195 1.36 2.71 -15.93
C VAL A 195 1.58 4.20 -15.69
N ASP A 196 2.79 4.69 -15.97
CA ASP A 196 3.13 6.09 -15.76
C ASP A 196 2.72 6.94 -16.97
N SER A 197 1.64 7.70 -16.82
CA SER A 197 1.16 8.68 -17.83
C SER A 197 1.85 10.05 -17.72
N GLY A 198 2.75 10.23 -16.76
CA GLY A 198 3.40 11.52 -16.49
C GLY A 198 2.55 12.52 -15.69
N VAL A 199 1.27 12.23 -15.42
CA VAL A 199 0.38 13.11 -14.65
C VAL A 199 0.10 12.50 -13.29
N ASP A 200 0.54 13.15 -12.21
CA ASP A 200 0.19 12.80 -10.83
C ASP A 200 -1.02 13.64 -10.37
N TYR A 201 -2.19 13.05 -10.41
CA TYR A 201 -3.44 13.71 -10.01
C TYR A 201 -3.47 14.01 -8.50
N ARG A 202 -2.89 13.15 -7.67
CA ARG A 202 -2.82 13.35 -6.22
C ARG A 202 -1.86 14.49 -5.87
N LEU A 203 -0.69 14.53 -6.51
CA LEU A 203 0.27 15.61 -6.34
C LEU A 203 -0.34 16.95 -6.71
N ARG A 204 -1.01 17.04 -7.86
CA ARG A 204 -1.68 18.27 -8.31
C ARG A 204 -2.73 18.76 -7.30
N HIS A 205 -3.46 17.84 -6.68
CA HIS A 205 -4.41 18.22 -5.63
C HIS A 205 -3.70 18.75 -4.39
N LEU A 206 -2.66 18.03 -3.91
CA LEU A 206 -1.88 18.42 -2.75
C LEU A 206 -1.20 19.79 -2.92
N GLU A 207 -0.74 20.10 -4.12
CA GLU A 207 -0.14 21.41 -4.45
C GLU A 207 -1.16 22.57 -4.42
N GLN A 208 -2.43 22.27 -4.66
CA GLN A 208 -3.50 23.26 -4.68
C GLN A 208 -4.27 23.33 -3.36
N ALA A 209 -4.10 22.34 -2.48
CA ALA A 209 -4.78 22.26 -1.21
C ALA A 209 -3.99 22.95 -0.10
N GLU A 210 -4.69 23.57 0.82
CA GLU A 210 -4.11 23.86 2.13
C GLU A 210 -3.88 22.55 2.87
N LEU A 211 -2.67 22.32 3.37
CA LEU A 211 -2.31 21.07 4.08
C LEU A 211 -2.37 21.24 5.61
N PHE A 212 -2.60 22.46 6.07
CA PHE A 212 -2.76 22.78 7.48
C PHE A 212 -3.94 23.74 7.67
N HIS A 213 -4.93 23.28 8.42
CA HIS A 213 -6.18 24.02 8.67
C HIS A 213 -6.30 24.37 10.14
N TYR A 214 -6.68 25.61 10.43
CA TYR A 214 -7.05 26.10 11.76
C TYR A 214 -8.01 27.28 11.65
N PRO A 215 -8.80 27.60 12.68
CA PRO A 215 -9.07 26.80 13.87
C PRO A 215 -9.90 25.53 13.55
N LEU A 216 -10.16 24.73 14.58
CA LEU A 216 -11.03 23.54 14.45
C LEU A 216 -12.48 23.98 14.32
N ASP A 217 -12.93 24.19 13.10
CA ASP A 217 -14.30 24.59 12.77
C ASP A 217 -14.88 23.72 11.63
N ALA A 218 -16.11 23.99 11.26
CA ALA A 218 -16.79 23.25 10.19
C ALA A 218 -16.10 23.40 8.82
N ALA A 219 -15.40 24.50 8.58
CA ALA A 219 -14.67 24.72 7.34
C ALA A 219 -13.42 23.85 7.28
N ALA A 220 -12.68 23.73 8.39
CA ALA A 220 -11.55 22.81 8.51
C ALA A 220 -11.98 21.36 8.30
N GLU A 221 -13.11 20.93 8.91
CA GLU A 221 -13.62 19.57 8.72
C GLU A 221 -14.03 19.29 7.27
N GLU A 222 -14.71 20.22 6.61
CA GLU A 222 -15.07 20.06 5.19
C GLU A 222 -13.83 20.04 4.29
N SER A 223 -12.79 20.83 4.60
CA SER A 223 -11.52 20.80 3.89
C SER A 223 -10.82 19.44 4.05
N MET A 224 -10.82 18.85 5.24
CA MET A 224 -10.30 17.49 5.47
C MET A 224 -11.06 16.45 4.65
N ARG A 225 -12.41 16.51 4.63
CA ARG A 225 -13.25 15.62 3.82
C ARG A 225 -12.96 15.76 2.31
N LYS A 226 -12.80 17.00 1.85
CA LYS A 226 -12.48 17.30 0.46
C LYS A 226 -11.11 16.76 0.07
N SER A 227 -10.11 16.95 0.93
CA SER A 227 -8.76 16.43 0.72
C SER A 227 -8.75 14.90 0.71
N PHE A 228 -9.49 14.24 1.61
CA PHE A 228 -9.59 12.77 1.59
C PHE A 228 -10.17 12.28 0.25
N ARG A 229 -11.29 12.85 -0.22
CA ARG A 229 -11.90 12.47 -1.51
C ARG A 229 -10.96 12.70 -2.67
N ALA A 230 -10.24 13.81 -2.68
CA ALA A 230 -9.33 14.14 -3.77
C ALA A 230 -8.05 13.26 -3.79
N LEU A 231 -7.62 12.76 -2.63
CA LEU A 231 -6.53 11.79 -2.53
C LEU A 231 -6.97 10.37 -2.86
N THR A 232 -8.28 10.12 -2.85
CA THR A 232 -8.87 8.79 -3.10
C THR A 232 -9.88 8.83 -4.25
N PRO A 233 -9.55 9.39 -5.43
CA PRO A 233 -10.51 9.57 -6.53
C PRO A 233 -11.04 8.25 -7.10
N GLU A 234 -10.26 7.19 -6.98
CA GLU A 234 -10.56 5.86 -7.49
C GLU A 234 -11.16 4.94 -6.43
N CYS A 235 -11.34 5.46 -5.21
CA CYS A 235 -11.87 4.69 -4.10
C CYS A 235 -13.31 4.27 -4.32
N THR A 236 -13.52 2.98 -4.51
CA THR A 236 -14.85 2.39 -4.67
C THR A 236 -15.50 2.04 -3.34
N LYS A 237 -14.70 1.87 -2.29
CA LYS A 237 -15.18 1.40 -0.99
C LYS A 237 -14.31 1.93 0.17
N ALA A 238 -14.58 3.18 0.57
CA ALA A 238 -13.99 3.70 1.82
C ALA A 238 -14.58 2.95 3.04
N ILE A 239 -13.72 2.63 3.99
CA ILE A 239 -14.12 2.01 5.26
C ILE A 239 -14.19 3.10 6.33
N GLU A 240 -15.38 3.30 6.88
CA GLU A 240 -15.60 4.21 8.00
C GLU A 240 -15.33 3.51 9.33
N ASN A 241 -14.74 4.22 10.29
CA ASN A 241 -14.41 3.68 11.60
C ASN A 241 -13.60 2.38 11.52
N ASP A 242 -12.59 2.38 10.65
CA ASP A 242 -11.76 1.19 10.39
C ASP A 242 -10.87 0.86 11.59
N ALA A 243 -10.91 -0.40 12.02
CA ALA A 243 -10.15 -0.91 13.15
C ALA A 243 -8.86 -1.57 12.67
N LEU A 244 -7.82 -0.78 12.47
CA LEU A 244 -6.50 -1.28 12.06
C LEU A 244 -5.81 -2.01 13.22
N ILE A 245 -5.20 -3.15 12.92
CA ILE A 245 -4.33 -3.86 13.88
C ILE A 245 -2.87 -3.55 13.54
N ILE A 246 -2.26 -2.68 14.31
CA ILE A 246 -0.88 -2.25 14.18
C ILE A 246 -0.10 -2.72 15.40
N GLU A 247 0.99 -3.46 15.21
CA GLU A 247 1.82 -4.00 16.29
C GLU A 247 0.99 -4.69 17.41
N ASN A 248 0.00 -5.50 17.00
CA ASN A 248 -0.97 -6.19 17.87
C ASN A 248 -1.85 -5.26 18.72
N ARG A 249 -1.94 -3.98 18.35
CA ARG A 249 -2.80 -2.99 19.00
C ARG A 249 -3.82 -2.46 18.01
N LYS A 250 -5.01 -2.18 18.53
CA LYS A 250 -6.08 -1.58 17.74
C LYS A 250 -5.86 -0.08 17.64
N ILE A 251 -5.91 0.44 16.42
CA ILE A 251 -5.91 1.87 16.10
C ILE A 251 -7.15 2.14 15.26
N MET A 252 -7.98 3.07 15.71
CA MET A 252 -9.21 3.44 14.99
C MET A 252 -8.91 4.56 14.00
N ALA A 253 -9.13 4.28 12.73
CA ALA A 253 -9.17 5.32 11.72
C ALA A 253 -10.61 5.84 11.55
N ILE A 254 -10.77 7.15 11.42
CA ILE A 254 -12.06 7.75 11.05
C ILE A 254 -12.51 7.20 9.71
N ARG A 255 -11.54 7.10 8.78
CA ARG A 255 -11.77 6.57 7.43
C ARG A 255 -10.47 6.04 6.83
N THR A 256 -10.57 4.94 6.08
CA THR A 256 -9.46 4.45 5.24
C THR A 256 -9.95 4.18 3.83
N CYS A 257 -9.09 4.40 2.88
CA CYS A 257 -9.26 3.88 1.53
C CYS A 257 -7.90 3.72 0.87
N ASP A 258 -7.63 2.50 0.41
CA ASP A 258 -6.33 2.14 -0.19
C ASP A 258 -5.16 2.50 0.74
N ASP A 259 -4.24 3.31 0.25
CA ASP A 259 -3.06 3.80 0.92
C ASP A 259 -3.25 5.20 1.57
N VAL A 260 -4.50 5.61 1.81
CA VAL A 260 -4.87 6.86 2.49
C VAL A 260 -5.66 6.56 3.76
N ALA A 261 -5.25 7.15 4.87
CA ALA A 261 -5.97 7.02 6.14
C ALA A 261 -6.23 8.37 6.78
N TRP A 262 -7.35 8.45 7.49
CA TRP A 262 -7.74 9.61 8.29
C TRP A 262 -7.91 9.22 9.74
N PHE A 263 -7.17 9.87 10.63
CA PHE A 263 -7.18 9.60 12.07
C PHE A 263 -7.55 10.83 12.87
N ASP A 264 -8.08 10.59 14.06
CA ASP A 264 -8.15 11.56 15.12
C ASP A 264 -6.79 11.70 15.82
N PHE A 265 -6.41 12.91 16.22
CA PHE A 265 -5.15 13.19 16.90
C PHE A 265 -4.96 12.36 18.17
N ARG A 266 -6.01 12.26 18.98
CA ARG A 266 -5.94 11.51 20.24
C ARG A 266 -5.72 10.03 20.00
N GLU A 267 -6.29 9.48 18.92
CA GLU A 267 -6.08 8.07 18.59
C GLU A 267 -4.61 7.75 18.28
N LEU A 268 -3.90 8.66 17.63
CA LEU A 268 -2.48 8.48 17.31
C LEU A 268 -1.52 8.97 18.39
N CYS A 269 -1.86 10.01 19.15
CA CYS A 269 -0.91 10.68 20.02
C CYS A 269 -1.28 10.60 21.51
N ASP A 270 -2.53 10.27 21.87
CA ASP A 270 -2.97 10.12 23.26
C ASP A 270 -3.27 8.64 23.57
N GLY A 271 -2.34 7.97 24.26
CA GLY A 271 -2.50 6.56 24.61
C GLY A 271 -1.21 5.74 24.42
N PRO A 272 -1.29 4.40 24.46
CA PRO A 272 -0.12 3.52 24.42
C PRO A 272 0.41 3.36 22.98
N ARG A 273 0.92 4.43 22.41
CA ARG A 273 1.57 4.45 21.09
C ARG A 273 3.08 4.50 21.21
N SER A 274 3.76 3.87 20.29
CA SER A 274 5.21 3.82 20.21
C SER A 274 5.68 4.18 18.78
N GLN A 275 6.95 4.44 18.63
CA GLN A 275 7.56 4.71 17.34
C GLN A 275 7.28 3.60 16.31
N ASN A 276 7.24 2.32 16.74
CA ASN A 276 6.93 1.20 15.86
C ASN A 276 5.54 1.28 15.22
N ASP A 277 4.55 1.85 15.93
CA ASP A 277 3.22 2.07 15.34
C ASP A 277 3.30 3.04 14.17
N TYR A 278 4.07 4.12 14.29
CA TYR A 278 4.23 5.13 13.24
C TYR A 278 5.07 4.62 12.08
N ILE A 279 6.06 3.79 12.34
CA ILE A 279 6.83 3.07 11.31
C ILE A 279 5.88 2.20 10.48
N GLU A 280 5.03 1.42 11.14
CA GLU A 280 4.10 0.52 10.44
C GLU A 280 3.02 1.30 9.68
N LEU A 281 2.45 2.35 10.29
CA LEU A 281 1.51 3.23 9.60
C LEU A 281 2.16 3.92 8.39
N GLY A 282 3.40 4.39 8.56
CA GLY A 282 4.15 5.04 7.48
C GLY A 282 4.54 4.09 6.34
N LYS A 283 4.60 2.77 6.58
CA LYS A 283 4.76 1.77 5.52
C LYS A 283 3.47 1.51 4.76
N ILE A 284 2.33 1.56 5.45
CA ILE A 284 1.03 1.24 4.88
C ILE A 284 0.46 2.41 4.07
N PHE A 285 0.56 3.62 4.62
CA PHE A 285 -0.15 4.78 4.07
C PHE A 285 0.82 5.79 3.45
N HIS A 286 0.60 6.12 2.18
CA HIS A 286 1.33 7.18 1.51
C HIS A 286 0.84 8.57 1.92
N ALA A 287 -0.42 8.69 2.35
CA ALA A 287 -1.02 9.93 2.84
C ALA A 287 -1.85 9.69 4.11
N VAL A 288 -1.68 10.57 5.07
CA VAL A 288 -2.40 10.54 6.34
C VAL A 288 -3.05 11.90 6.57
N LEU A 289 -4.34 11.87 6.90
CA LEU A 289 -5.07 13.02 7.42
C LEU A 289 -5.14 12.89 8.95
N LEU A 290 -4.80 13.95 9.64
CA LEU A 290 -4.82 14.03 11.11
C LEU A 290 -5.69 15.18 11.55
N SER A 291 -6.84 14.88 12.14
CA SER A 291 -7.77 15.92 12.61
C SER A 291 -7.72 16.11 14.11
N GLY A 292 -8.06 17.32 14.54
CA GLY A 292 -8.23 17.63 15.96
C GLY A 292 -6.93 17.81 16.73
N VAL A 293 -5.86 18.26 16.08
CA VAL A 293 -4.58 18.51 16.78
C VAL A 293 -4.74 19.65 17.77
N GLU A 294 -4.72 19.32 19.05
CA GLU A 294 -4.83 20.26 20.16
C GLU A 294 -3.51 20.99 20.40
N GLN A 295 -3.59 22.19 20.98
CA GLN A 295 -2.39 22.88 21.45
C GLN A 295 -1.73 22.08 22.59
N MET A 296 -0.47 21.75 22.42
CA MET A 296 0.32 20.99 23.38
C MET A 296 1.13 21.92 24.29
N SER A 297 1.43 21.46 25.50
CA SER A 297 2.17 22.23 26.49
C SER A 297 2.97 21.30 27.43
N VAL A 298 3.62 21.87 28.43
CA VAL A 298 4.32 21.12 29.52
C VAL A 298 3.46 20.01 30.13
N THR A 299 2.16 20.24 30.24
CA THR A 299 1.24 19.26 30.85
C THR A 299 0.89 18.10 29.92
N THR A 300 1.20 18.23 28.62
CA THR A 300 0.94 17.25 27.57
C THR A 300 2.23 16.84 26.85
N ASP A 301 3.39 16.91 27.53
CA ASP A 301 4.72 16.54 26.98
C ASP A 301 4.73 15.12 26.41
N ASP A 302 3.98 14.19 27.00
CA ASP A 302 3.88 12.81 26.51
C ASP A 302 3.20 12.74 25.14
N ILE A 303 2.11 13.51 24.96
CA ILE A 303 1.38 13.63 23.69
C ILE A 303 2.28 14.32 22.65
N ALA A 304 2.92 15.42 23.06
CA ALA A 304 3.86 16.14 22.21
C ALA A 304 5.04 15.26 21.75
N ARG A 305 5.57 14.40 22.61
CA ARG A 305 6.62 13.45 22.25
C ARG A 305 6.15 12.45 21.21
N ARG A 306 4.93 11.92 21.34
CA ARG A 306 4.37 11.00 20.35
C ARG A 306 4.10 11.70 19.03
N PHE A 307 3.59 12.94 19.07
CA PHE A 307 3.40 13.75 17.86
C PHE A 307 4.73 14.01 17.13
N ILE A 308 5.79 14.38 17.85
CA ILE A 308 7.14 14.54 17.29
C ILE A 308 7.60 13.25 16.61
N ASN A 309 7.50 12.11 17.29
CA ASN A 309 7.92 10.81 16.75
C ASN A 309 7.11 10.43 15.50
N MET A 310 5.81 10.69 15.50
CA MET A 310 4.95 10.44 14.34
C MET A 310 5.37 11.30 13.13
N VAL A 311 5.56 12.60 13.34
CA VAL A 311 6.00 13.51 12.26
C VAL A 311 7.38 13.11 11.75
N ASP A 312 8.30 12.73 12.63
CA ASP A 312 9.64 12.28 12.25
C ASP A 312 9.59 11.05 11.34
N GLU A 313 8.81 10.02 11.70
CA GLU A 313 8.66 8.80 10.90
C GLU A 313 7.95 9.06 9.57
N PHE A 314 6.91 9.88 9.57
CA PHE A 314 6.19 10.21 8.35
C PHE A 314 7.04 11.06 7.39
N TYR A 315 7.83 11.99 7.93
CA TYR A 315 8.77 12.78 7.14
C TYR A 315 9.83 11.89 6.46
N ASP A 316 10.46 10.99 7.21
CA ASP A 316 11.52 10.12 6.71
C ASP A 316 11.03 9.14 5.63
N ARG A 317 9.73 8.79 5.67
CA ARG A 317 9.06 7.91 4.69
C ARG A 317 8.33 8.66 3.57
N ASN A 318 8.44 9.99 3.53
CA ASN A 318 7.74 10.85 2.56
C ASN A 318 6.21 10.66 2.59
N VAL A 319 5.61 10.36 3.74
CA VAL A 319 4.16 10.32 3.92
C VAL A 319 3.61 11.73 3.80
N LYS A 320 2.56 11.92 3.02
CA LYS A 320 1.90 13.22 2.86
C LYS A 320 0.97 13.43 4.06
N LEU A 321 1.14 14.52 4.79
CA LEU A 321 0.42 14.78 6.02
C LEU A 321 -0.45 16.03 5.89
N ILE A 322 -1.76 15.86 6.11
CA ILE A 322 -2.74 16.95 6.14
C ILE A 322 -3.27 17.05 7.55
N ILE A 323 -3.27 18.26 8.11
CA ILE A 323 -3.58 18.48 9.54
C ILE A 323 -4.72 19.48 9.70
N SER A 324 -5.65 19.20 10.61
CA SER A 324 -6.49 20.24 11.20
C SER A 324 -6.16 20.41 12.68
N ALA A 325 -5.99 21.65 13.13
CA ALA A 325 -5.48 22.01 14.45
C ALA A 325 -6.27 23.12 15.13
N GLU A 326 -6.16 23.17 16.44
CA GLU A 326 -6.80 24.18 17.29
C GLU A 326 -6.21 25.59 17.08
N VAL A 327 -4.88 25.63 16.83
CA VAL A 327 -4.09 26.86 16.72
C VAL A 327 -3.20 26.84 15.50
N GLU A 328 -2.58 27.98 15.21
CA GLU A 328 -1.57 28.07 14.13
C GLU A 328 -0.40 27.11 14.36
N LEU A 329 0.24 26.68 13.27
CA LEU A 329 1.34 25.74 13.28
C LEU A 329 2.46 26.12 14.27
N LYS A 330 2.81 27.40 14.33
CA LYS A 330 3.86 27.92 15.23
C LYS A 330 3.51 27.82 16.72
N ASP A 331 2.20 27.78 17.03
CA ASP A 331 1.66 27.81 18.39
C ASP A 331 1.22 26.41 18.89
N LEU A 332 1.47 25.34 18.10
CA LEU A 332 1.08 23.97 18.45
C LEU A 332 1.71 23.46 19.74
N TYR A 333 2.87 24.00 20.14
CA TYR A 333 3.52 23.64 21.39
C TYR A 333 3.97 24.90 22.14
N THR A 334 3.55 25.04 23.41
CA THR A 334 3.86 26.20 24.24
C THR A 334 4.66 25.78 25.48
N GLY A 335 5.87 26.31 25.59
CA GLY A 335 6.65 26.43 26.82
C GLY A 335 6.93 25.13 27.59
N GLY A 336 7.64 24.16 27.01
CA GLY A 336 7.96 22.91 27.69
C GLY A 336 9.39 22.43 27.45
N ARG A 337 9.69 21.21 27.93
CA ARG A 337 11.01 20.58 27.79
C ARG A 337 11.32 20.23 26.34
N LEU A 338 10.32 20.14 25.48
CA LEU A 338 10.43 19.69 24.09
C LEU A 338 10.58 20.84 23.10
N ASN A 339 10.77 22.09 23.56
CA ASN A 339 10.88 23.25 22.67
C ASN A 339 11.88 23.07 21.54
N PHE A 340 13.05 22.52 21.84
CA PHE A 340 14.09 22.34 20.82
C PHE A 340 13.68 21.30 19.78
N GLU A 341 13.22 20.15 20.23
CA GLU A 341 12.75 19.08 19.35
C GLU A 341 11.54 19.53 18.54
N PHE A 342 10.63 20.27 19.15
CA PHE A 342 9.43 20.76 18.49
C PHE A 342 9.73 21.79 17.40
N GLN A 343 10.78 22.63 17.55
CA GLN A 343 11.22 23.53 16.49
C GLN A 343 11.68 22.75 15.23
N ARG A 344 12.36 21.61 15.43
CA ARG A 344 12.71 20.72 14.32
C ARG A 344 11.43 20.14 13.67
N THR A 345 10.47 19.72 14.46
CA THR A 345 9.19 19.21 13.98
C THR A 345 8.42 20.26 13.18
N LEU A 346 8.40 21.53 13.64
CA LEU A 346 7.82 22.63 12.87
C LEU A 346 8.51 22.81 11.51
N SER A 347 9.84 22.77 11.48
CA SER A 347 10.60 22.88 10.24
C SER A 347 10.26 21.75 9.26
N ARG A 348 10.10 20.51 9.76
CA ARG A 348 9.67 19.36 8.97
C ARG A 348 8.24 19.52 8.45
N LEU A 349 7.31 19.95 9.30
CA LEU A 349 5.92 20.20 8.90
C LEU A 349 5.81 21.28 7.82
N LEU A 350 6.63 22.32 7.87
CA LEU A 350 6.71 23.34 6.82
C LEU A 350 7.30 22.77 5.54
N GLU A 351 8.38 21.96 5.63
CA GLU A 351 8.97 21.30 4.46
C GLU A 351 7.99 20.31 3.83
N MET A 352 7.22 19.56 4.64
CA MET A 352 6.22 18.60 4.16
C MET A 352 5.12 19.26 3.31
N GLN A 353 4.93 20.57 3.41
CA GLN A 353 4.00 21.33 2.59
C GLN A 353 4.62 21.82 1.27
N SER A 354 5.94 21.67 1.09
CA SER A 354 6.63 22.14 -0.11
C SER A 354 6.36 21.24 -1.32
N HIS A 355 6.34 21.85 -2.51
CA HIS A 355 6.25 21.10 -3.77
C HIS A 355 7.33 20.01 -3.88
N GLU A 356 8.55 20.32 -3.46
CA GLU A 356 9.66 19.37 -3.48
C GLU A 356 9.37 18.13 -2.63
N PHE A 357 8.87 18.30 -1.41
CA PHE A 357 8.51 17.16 -0.54
C PHE A 357 7.30 16.39 -1.07
N LEU A 358 6.27 17.11 -1.54
CA LEU A 358 5.06 16.50 -2.06
C LEU A 358 5.33 15.61 -3.29
N SER A 359 6.31 15.98 -4.11
CA SER A 359 6.73 15.21 -5.29
C SER A 359 7.60 14.00 -4.98
N ARG A 360 8.14 13.88 -3.75
CA ARG A 360 8.95 12.71 -3.35
C ARG A 360 8.09 11.45 -3.33
N ALA A 361 8.63 10.35 -3.87
CA ALA A 361 7.98 9.05 -3.78
C ALA A 361 7.88 8.57 -2.31
N HIS A 362 6.75 7.95 -1.98
CA HIS A 362 6.57 7.27 -0.69
C HIS A 362 7.61 6.14 -0.53
N LYS A 363 8.09 5.95 0.70
CA LYS A 363 9.05 4.91 1.09
C LYS A 363 8.39 3.95 2.09
N PRO A 364 7.72 2.89 1.63
CA PRO A 364 7.05 1.92 2.51
C PRO A 364 8.00 1.11 3.39
#